data_71b6fa7e5f0b83efae14692d4e120413
#
_entry.id   71b6fa7e5f0b83efae14692d4e120413
#
_cell.length_a   1.000
_cell.length_b   1.000
_cell.length_c   1.000
_cell.angle_alpha   90.00
_cell.angle_beta   90.00
_cell.angle_gamma   90.00
#
_symmetry.space_group_name_H-M   'P 1'
#
loop_
_entity.id
_entity.type
_entity.pdbx_description
1 polymer ?
#
loop_
_entity_poly.entity_id
_entity_poly.type
_entity_poly.pdbx_seq_one_letter_code
_entity_poly.pdbx_strand_id
1 'polypeptide(L)'
;MRVIDYINSSLKTAFSFEGLPPLKGTGTGRLFGNIDRLMEFNPGYINITTHHSEPVYQNLGNGTFKLSSIRRRPGTVAVATAIHHRYNVPVVPHILCDGYTLEDTEYALIDLQLSGINDILVLRGDKCKTDSNTAPA
;
A
#
# COMPACT_ATOMS: atom_id res chain seq x y z
N MET A 1 8.49 -18.05 4.31
CA MET A 1 8.24 -18.07 5.78
C MET A 1 7.20 -17.00 6.05
N ARG A 2 6.14 -17.32 6.78
CA ARG A 2 5.12 -16.34 7.17
C ARG A 2 5.63 -15.49 8.33
N VAL A 3 5.11 -14.27 8.45
CA VAL A 3 5.49 -13.35 9.53
C VAL A 3 5.22 -13.96 10.91
N ILE A 4 4.11 -14.69 11.08
CA ILE A 4 3.81 -15.35 12.33
C ILE A 4 4.84 -16.41 12.71
N ASP A 5 5.37 -17.15 11.74
CA ASP A 5 6.40 -18.15 11.98
C ASP A 5 7.71 -17.48 12.41
N TYR A 6 8.04 -16.33 11.79
CA TYR A 6 9.20 -15.52 12.17
C TYR A 6 9.08 -15.00 13.61
N ILE A 7 7.92 -14.41 13.97
CA ILE A 7 7.70 -13.88 15.32
C ILE A 7 7.80 -14.99 16.38
N ASN A 8 7.18 -16.14 16.13
CA ASN A 8 7.15 -17.25 17.07
C ASN A 8 8.50 -17.95 17.22
N SER A 9 9.34 -17.96 16.21
CA SER A 9 10.67 -18.59 16.25
C SER A 9 11.78 -17.64 16.69
N SER A 10 11.53 -16.35 16.79
CA SER A 10 12.55 -15.37 17.14
C SER A 10 12.86 -15.40 18.63
N LEU A 11 14.13 -15.63 18.97
CA LEU A 11 14.65 -15.54 20.35
C LEU A 11 15.00 -14.09 20.76
N LYS A 12 14.90 -13.15 19.83
CA LYS A 12 15.21 -11.73 20.03
C LYS A 12 14.01 -10.90 19.63
N THR A 13 14.02 -9.62 19.98
CA THR A 13 13.00 -8.68 19.53
C THR A 13 12.95 -8.66 18.00
N ALA A 14 11.80 -9.04 17.46
CA ALA A 14 11.51 -8.91 16.02
C ALA A 14 11.17 -7.46 15.72
N PHE A 15 11.71 -6.92 14.64
CA PHE A 15 11.36 -5.58 14.16
C PHE A 15 11.09 -5.59 12.66
N SER A 16 10.31 -4.64 12.23
CA SER A 16 9.94 -4.44 10.84
C SER A 16 10.00 -2.96 10.51
N PHE A 17 10.03 -2.68 9.23
CA PHE A 17 9.85 -1.32 8.72
C PHE A 17 8.51 -1.20 8.01
N GLU A 18 8.00 0.03 7.95
CA GLU A 18 6.84 0.38 7.15
C GLU A 18 7.27 1.35 6.06
N GLY A 19 6.92 1.01 4.82
CA GLY A 19 7.23 1.79 3.64
C GLY A 19 5.97 2.38 3.01
N LEU A 20 6.13 3.57 2.44
CA LEU A 20 5.11 4.24 1.67
C LEU A 20 5.36 4.00 0.17
N PRO A 21 4.36 3.56 -0.62
CA PRO A 21 4.51 3.50 -2.06
C PRO A 21 4.95 4.85 -2.64
N PRO A 22 5.83 4.87 -3.64
CA PRO A 22 6.31 6.11 -4.23
C PRO A 22 5.18 6.87 -4.93
N LEU A 23 5.35 8.16 -5.18
CA LEU A 23 4.41 8.88 -6.03
C LEU A 23 4.47 8.35 -7.47
N LYS A 24 3.34 8.34 -8.16
CA LYS A 24 3.28 7.93 -9.57
C LYS A 24 4.24 8.79 -10.41
N GLY A 25 4.92 8.14 -11.35
CA GLY A 25 5.88 8.79 -12.24
C GLY A 25 7.29 8.98 -11.66
N THR A 26 7.53 8.68 -10.37
CA THR A 26 8.86 8.85 -9.77
C THR A 26 9.78 7.63 -9.93
N GLY A 27 9.27 6.53 -10.45
CA GLY A 27 10.01 5.28 -10.58
C GLY A 27 10.33 4.61 -9.24
N THR A 28 11.13 3.55 -9.29
CA THR A 28 11.44 2.70 -8.15
C THR A 28 12.75 3.07 -7.43
N GLY A 29 13.58 3.92 -8.04
CA GLY A 29 14.95 4.19 -7.54
C GLY A 29 14.98 4.72 -6.12
N ARG A 30 14.12 5.68 -5.78
CA ARG A 30 14.04 6.23 -4.42
C ARG A 30 13.54 5.21 -3.41
N LEU A 31 12.53 4.41 -3.80
CA LEU A 31 11.98 3.35 -2.96
C LEU A 31 13.08 2.35 -2.61
N PHE A 32 13.73 1.79 -3.61
CA PHE A 32 14.78 0.80 -3.41
C PHE A 32 16.01 1.36 -2.71
N GLY A 33 16.42 2.61 -3.02
CA GLY A 33 17.53 3.23 -2.32
C GLY A 33 17.29 3.43 -0.81
N ASN A 34 16.04 3.64 -0.40
CA ASN A 34 15.68 3.67 1.02
C ASN A 34 15.71 2.26 1.63
N ILE A 35 15.14 1.28 0.92
CA ILE A 35 15.08 -0.11 1.41
C ILE A 35 16.49 -0.71 1.49
N ASP A 36 17.38 -0.45 0.53
CA ASP A 36 18.76 -0.92 0.54
C ASP A 36 19.46 -0.58 1.88
N ARG A 37 19.25 0.64 2.39
CA ARG A 37 19.79 1.06 3.70
C ARG A 37 19.13 0.35 4.87
N LEU A 38 17.83 0.10 4.79
CA LEU A 38 17.08 -0.58 5.84
C LEU A 38 17.41 -2.07 5.92
N MET A 39 17.77 -2.69 4.82
CA MET A 39 18.16 -4.10 4.78
C MET A 39 19.45 -4.38 5.55
N GLU A 40 20.31 -3.39 5.79
CA GLU A 40 21.49 -3.53 6.64
C GLU A 40 21.13 -3.92 8.09
N PHE A 41 19.92 -3.60 8.54
CA PHE A 41 19.43 -3.94 9.88
C PHE A 41 18.72 -5.30 9.97
N ASN A 42 18.67 -6.07 8.89
CA ASN A 42 18.03 -7.38 8.82
C ASN A 42 16.58 -7.38 9.37
N PRO A 43 15.66 -6.60 8.80
CA PRO A 43 14.27 -6.61 9.24
C PRO A 43 13.65 -7.98 9.03
N GLY A 44 12.77 -8.39 9.94
CA GLY A 44 12.07 -9.67 9.82
C GLY A 44 11.02 -9.65 8.72
N TYR A 45 10.46 -8.49 8.45
CA TYR A 45 9.50 -8.24 7.37
C TYR A 45 9.37 -6.73 7.09
N ILE A 46 8.76 -6.40 5.96
CA ILE A 46 8.50 -5.01 5.56
C ILE A 46 7.01 -4.83 5.32
N ASN A 47 6.41 -3.82 5.94
CA ASN A 47 5.03 -3.41 5.71
C ASN A 47 4.96 -2.39 4.58
N ILE A 48 3.93 -2.47 3.75
CA ILE A 48 3.66 -1.49 2.68
C ILE A 48 2.24 -0.95 2.83
N THR A 49 2.15 0.35 3.06
CA THR A 49 0.87 1.03 3.24
C THR A 49 0.07 1.11 1.95
N THR A 50 -1.23 1.25 2.09
CA THR A 50 -2.16 1.52 0.98
C THR A 50 -2.82 2.88 1.20
N HIS A 51 -3.05 3.60 0.10
CA HIS A 51 -3.71 4.90 0.10
C HIS A 51 -4.90 4.91 -0.84
N HIS A 52 -5.98 5.52 -0.40
CA HIS A 52 -7.15 5.77 -1.23
C HIS A 52 -6.85 6.72 -2.40
N SER A 53 -7.70 6.66 -3.40
CA SER A 53 -7.76 7.71 -4.41
C SER A 53 -8.20 9.03 -3.76
N GLU A 54 -7.64 10.14 -4.23
CA GLU A 54 -8.00 11.47 -3.76
C GLU A 54 -9.11 12.06 -4.63
N PRO A 55 -10.15 12.67 -4.04
CA PRO A 55 -11.16 13.40 -4.81
C PRO A 55 -10.57 14.67 -5.40
N VAL A 56 -10.93 14.96 -6.63
CA VAL A 56 -10.54 16.18 -7.34
C VAL A 56 -11.77 16.81 -7.95
N TYR A 57 -11.98 18.09 -7.65
CA TYR A 57 -13.05 18.90 -8.22
C TYR A 57 -12.51 19.72 -9.39
N GLN A 58 -13.04 19.49 -10.58
CA GLN A 58 -12.74 20.27 -11.77
C GLN A 58 -13.83 21.32 -11.97
N ASN A 59 -13.46 22.60 -11.93
CA ASN A 59 -14.38 23.69 -12.26
C ASN A 59 -14.70 23.70 -13.76
N LEU A 60 -15.98 23.64 -14.12
CA LEU A 60 -16.46 23.65 -15.51
C LEU A 60 -16.78 25.06 -16.03
N GLY A 61 -16.55 26.12 -15.24
CA GLY A 61 -16.71 27.52 -15.66
C GLY A 61 -18.13 28.07 -15.60
N ASN A 62 -19.12 27.26 -15.24
CA ASN A 62 -20.55 27.66 -15.18
C ASN A 62 -21.13 27.57 -13.78
N GLY A 63 -20.28 27.63 -12.74
CA GLY A 63 -20.69 27.44 -11.35
C GLY A 63 -20.87 25.96 -10.98
N THR A 64 -20.56 25.02 -11.87
CA THR A 64 -20.60 23.58 -11.59
C THR A 64 -19.21 23.00 -11.53
N PHE A 65 -19.09 21.90 -10.75
CA PHE A 65 -17.84 21.15 -10.59
C PHE A 65 -18.05 19.68 -10.96
N LYS A 66 -17.08 19.13 -11.66
CA LYS A 66 -17.01 17.68 -11.91
C LYS A 66 -16.15 17.03 -10.85
N LEU A 67 -16.73 16.07 -10.13
CA LEU A 67 -15.97 15.23 -9.21
C LEU A 67 -15.29 14.10 -10.00
N SER A 68 -14.00 13.95 -9.79
CA SER A 68 -13.23 12.81 -10.25
C SER A 68 -12.30 12.31 -9.15
N SER A 69 -11.71 11.15 -9.32
CA SER A 69 -10.73 10.63 -8.37
C SER A 69 -9.37 10.43 -9.04
N ILE A 70 -8.32 10.71 -8.31
CA ILE A 70 -6.94 10.54 -8.78
C ILE A 70 -6.20 9.58 -7.87
N ARG A 71 -5.53 8.60 -8.46
CA ARG A 71 -4.55 7.75 -7.77
C ARG A 71 -3.19 8.41 -7.85
N ARG A 72 -2.62 8.72 -6.70
CA ARG A 72 -1.29 9.36 -6.60
C ARG A 72 -0.15 8.38 -6.47
N ARG A 73 -0.45 7.16 -6.06
CA ARG A 73 0.55 6.12 -5.78
C ARG A 73 0.17 4.81 -6.48
N PRO A 74 1.13 3.97 -6.83
CA PRO A 74 0.85 2.62 -7.29
C PRO A 74 0.14 1.80 -6.20
N GLY A 75 -0.52 0.74 -6.60
CA GLY A 75 -1.15 -0.19 -5.67
C GLY A 75 -0.12 -0.91 -4.80
N THR A 76 -0.52 -1.20 -3.56
CA THR A 76 0.33 -1.90 -2.59
C THR A 76 0.80 -3.26 -3.10
N VAL A 77 -0.03 -3.98 -3.86
CA VAL A 77 0.29 -5.29 -4.44
C VAL A 77 1.53 -5.22 -5.33
N ALA A 78 1.57 -4.27 -6.26
CA ALA A 78 2.70 -4.11 -7.19
C ALA A 78 3.99 -3.76 -6.43
N VAL A 79 3.91 -2.86 -5.45
CA VAL A 79 5.07 -2.43 -4.65
C VAL A 79 5.56 -3.57 -3.76
N ALA A 80 4.66 -4.29 -3.09
CA ALA A 80 4.99 -5.44 -2.25
C ALA A 80 5.65 -6.55 -3.06
N THR A 81 5.11 -6.87 -4.25
CA THR A 81 5.68 -7.86 -5.15
C THR A 81 7.10 -7.48 -5.58
N ALA A 82 7.32 -6.22 -5.96
CA ALA A 82 8.64 -5.73 -6.37
C ALA A 82 9.68 -5.82 -5.25
N ILE A 83 9.28 -5.49 -4.01
CA ILE A 83 10.15 -5.57 -2.84
C ILE A 83 10.44 -7.04 -2.50
N HIS A 84 9.40 -7.87 -2.41
CA HIS A 84 9.55 -9.29 -2.11
C HIS A 84 10.48 -9.99 -3.07
N HIS A 85 10.29 -9.74 -4.37
CA HIS A 85 11.12 -10.36 -5.41
C HIS A 85 12.58 -9.88 -5.38
N ARG A 86 12.82 -8.60 -5.08
CA ARG A 86 14.18 -8.04 -5.07
C ARG A 86 14.97 -8.45 -3.83
N TYR A 87 14.36 -8.44 -2.65
CA TYR A 87 15.06 -8.62 -1.38
C TYR A 87 14.86 -9.98 -0.74
N ASN A 88 13.95 -10.79 -1.26
CA ASN A 88 13.59 -12.09 -0.68
C ASN A 88 13.24 -12.00 0.82
N VAL A 89 12.63 -10.89 1.22
CA VAL A 89 12.15 -10.63 2.58
C VAL A 89 10.62 -10.79 2.61
N PRO A 90 10.03 -11.30 3.70
CA PRO A 90 8.59 -11.27 3.87
C PRO A 90 8.04 -9.84 3.77
N VAL A 91 6.98 -9.64 3.02
CA VAL A 91 6.33 -8.34 2.86
C VAL A 91 4.87 -8.45 3.26
N VAL A 92 4.40 -7.46 4.01
CA VAL A 92 3.02 -7.38 4.50
C VAL A 92 2.35 -6.16 3.85
N PRO A 93 1.67 -6.33 2.71
CA PRO A 93 0.87 -5.26 2.13
C PRO A 93 -0.36 -4.98 2.99
N HIS A 94 -0.68 -3.70 3.15
CA HIS A 94 -1.90 -3.27 3.81
C HIS A 94 -3.06 -3.30 2.82
N ILE A 95 -4.17 -3.88 3.23
CA ILE A 95 -5.42 -3.92 2.46
C ILE A 95 -6.47 -3.12 3.21
N LEU A 96 -7.04 -2.13 2.55
CA LEU A 96 -8.11 -1.31 3.12
C LEU A 96 -9.47 -1.97 2.85
N CYS A 97 -10.34 -1.99 3.87
CA CYS A 97 -11.72 -2.49 3.73
C CYS A 97 -12.68 -1.41 3.24
N ASP A 98 -12.29 -0.13 3.29
CA ASP A 98 -13.10 0.98 2.84
C ASP A 98 -12.55 1.57 1.52
N GLY A 99 -13.45 1.99 0.63
CA GLY A 99 -13.11 2.60 -0.66
C GLY A 99 -12.68 1.60 -1.75
N TYR A 100 -12.78 0.29 -1.51
CA TYR A 100 -12.57 -0.78 -2.48
C TYR A 100 -13.82 -1.62 -2.64
N THR A 101 -14.08 -2.09 -3.85
CA THR A 101 -15.13 -3.06 -4.10
C THR A 101 -14.70 -4.46 -3.64
N LEU A 102 -15.66 -5.37 -3.51
CA LEU A 102 -15.36 -6.77 -3.23
C LEU A 102 -14.44 -7.36 -4.32
N GLU A 103 -14.72 -7.02 -5.58
CA GLU A 103 -13.94 -7.46 -6.74
C GLU A 103 -12.50 -6.93 -6.69
N ASP A 104 -12.30 -5.64 -6.38
CA ASP A 104 -10.95 -5.07 -6.21
C ASP A 104 -10.16 -5.78 -5.12
N THR A 105 -10.82 -6.12 -4.02
CA THR A 105 -10.19 -6.83 -2.90
C THR A 105 -9.84 -8.27 -3.30
N GLU A 106 -10.73 -8.97 -3.99
CA GLU A 106 -10.49 -10.32 -4.47
C GLU A 106 -9.32 -10.36 -5.46
N TYR A 107 -9.26 -9.43 -6.42
CA TYR A 107 -8.13 -9.32 -7.35
C TYR A 107 -6.81 -9.08 -6.60
N ALA A 108 -6.79 -8.19 -5.62
CA ALA A 108 -5.59 -7.92 -4.84
C ALA A 108 -5.09 -9.19 -4.11
N LEU A 109 -6.00 -9.99 -3.56
CA LEU A 109 -5.65 -11.24 -2.87
C LEU A 109 -5.13 -12.31 -3.83
N ILE A 110 -5.74 -12.44 -5.01
CA ILE A 110 -5.30 -13.36 -6.06
C ILE A 110 -3.89 -13.00 -6.54
N ASP A 111 -3.65 -11.71 -6.81
CA ASP A 111 -2.36 -11.21 -7.28
C ASP A 111 -1.25 -11.41 -6.22
N LEU A 112 -1.57 -11.19 -4.94
CA LEU A 112 -0.65 -11.43 -3.84
C LEU A 112 -0.31 -12.91 -3.70
N GLN A 113 -1.30 -13.79 -3.80
CA GLN A 113 -1.09 -15.24 -3.78
C GLN A 113 -0.17 -15.68 -4.93
N LEU A 114 -0.42 -15.20 -6.14
CA LEU A 114 0.43 -15.48 -7.31
C LEU A 114 1.88 -15.01 -7.10
N SER A 115 2.04 -13.87 -6.42
CA SER A 115 3.35 -13.29 -6.11
C SER A 115 4.08 -13.96 -4.94
N GLY A 116 3.49 -14.99 -4.31
CA GLY A 116 4.06 -15.69 -3.17
C GLY A 116 3.98 -14.92 -1.84
N ILE A 117 3.16 -13.87 -1.77
CA ILE A 117 2.93 -13.08 -0.57
C ILE A 117 1.73 -13.64 0.19
N ASN A 118 1.97 -14.13 1.41
CA ASN A 118 0.96 -14.86 2.20
C ASN A 118 0.50 -14.12 3.46
N ASP A 119 1.10 -12.97 3.75
CA ASP A 119 0.78 -12.15 4.91
C ASP A 119 0.20 -10.82 4.46
N ILE A 120 -0.90 -10.40 5.06
CA ILE A 120 -1.53 -9.10 4.80
C ILE A 120 -1.94 -8.46 6.11
N LEU A 121 -1.98 -7.14 6.13
CA LEU A 121 -2.56 -6.36 7.21
C LEU A 121 -3.88 -5.74 6.72
N VAL A 122 -4.98 -6.18 7.30
CA VAL A 122 -6.31 -5.69 6.93
C VAL A 122 -6.71 -4.54 7.84
N LEU A 123 -7.00 -3.39 7.25
CA LEU A 123 -7.36 -2.16 7.95
C LEU A 123 -8.69 -1.63 7.44
N ARG A 124 -9.46 -0.99 8.31
CA ARG A 124 -10.61 -0.21 7.87
C ARG A 124 -10.17 0.97 6.99
N GLY A 125 -9.10 1.65 7.38
CA GLY A 125 -8.62 2.88 6.77
C GLY A 125 -9.34 4.13 7.30
N ASP A 126 -8.83 5.29 6.92
CA ASP A 126 -9.47 6.56 7.20
C ASP A 126 -10.71 6.75 6.31
N LYS A 127 -11.70 7.51 6.78
CA LYS A 127 -12.87 7.84 5.96
C LYS A 127 -12.43 8.52 4.67
N CYS A 128 -12.99 8.07 3.56
CA CYS A 128 -12.75 8.72 2.27
C CYS A 128 -13.27 10.17 2.34
N LYS A 129 -12.45 11.13 1.95
CA LYS A 129 -12.80 12.57 1.98
C LYS A 129 -13.99 12.94 1.07
N THR A 130 -14.51 11.99 0.28
CA THR A 130 -15.71 12.17 -0.54
C THR A 130 -17.01 12.22 0.26
N ASP A 131 -17.00 11.83 1.54
CA ASP A 131 -18.19 11.87 2.40
C ASP A 131 -18.47 13.25 3.01
N SER A 132 -17.63 14.25 2.77
CA SER A 132 -17.94 15.64 3.11
C SER A 132 -18.78 16.26 1.99
N ASN A 133 -20.06 16.46 2.24
CA ASN A 133 -21.05 17.15 1.40
C ASN A 133 -20.73 18.66 1.16
N THR A 134 -19.49 19.05 1.24
CA THR A 134 -19.07 20.44 1.00
C THR A 134 -18.29 20.49 -0.30
N ALA A 135 -18.99 20.86 -1.38
CA ALA A 135 -18.31 21.42 -2.54
C ALA A 135 -17.46 22.61 -2.07
N PRO A 136 -16.25 22.79 -2.58
CA PRO A 136 -15.46 23.98 -2.28
C PRO A 136 -16.24 25.22 -2.69
N ALA A 137 -16.26 26.23 -1.81
CA ALA A 137 -16.86 27.54 -2.06
C ALA A 137 -16.16 28.25 -3.23
#